data_62f20a854bae6321484aa3f3be495ffd
#
_entry.id   62f20a854bae6321484aa3f3be495ffd
#
_cell.length_a   1.000
_cell.length_b   1.000
_cell.length_c   1.000
_cell.angle_alpha   90.00
_cell.angle_beta   90.00
_cell.angle_gamma   90.00
#
_symmetry.space_group_name_H-M   'P 1'
#
loop_
_entity.id
_entity.type
_entity.pdbx_description
1 polymer ?
#
loop_
_entity_poly.entity_id
_entity_poly.type
_entity_poly.pdbx_seq_one_letter_code
_entity_poly.pdbx_strand_id
1 'polypeptide(L)'
;MGITIPHRMREVAIVGAGELGGLSAHALARGNAANVVRLIDDNGRIAEGKALDLSQAAATEGFATAVIGSTDILSAAGADIIVIADRSRGDEGL
;
A
#
# COMPACT_ATOMS: atom_id res chain seq x y z
N MET A 1 5.89 21.08 -26.16
CA MET A 1 4.75 20.27 -25.95
C MET A 1 4.58 19.88 -24.50
N GLY A 2 3.53 20.25 -23.93
CA GLY A 2 3.41 20.01 -22.51
C GLY A 2 2.43 18.91 -22.20
N ILE A 3 2.92 17.72 -22.03
CA ILE A 3 2.06 16.69 -21.44
C ILE A 3 2.33 16.71 -19.97
N THR A 4 1.30 17.00 -19.22
CA THR A 4 1.43 16.97 -17.78
C THR A 4 0.92 15.63 -17.30
N ILE A 5 1.82 14.84 -16.80
CA ILE A 5 1.47 13.55 -16.20
C ILE A 5 1.57 13.73 -14.71
N PRO A 6 0.57 13.31 -13.95
CA PRO A 6 0.66 13.40 -12.49
C PRO A 6 1.89 12.65 -12.03
N HIS A 7 2.74 13.32 -11.29
CA HIS A 7 3.95 12.70 -10.77
C HIS A 7 3.62 11.76 -9.63
N ARG A 8 2.55 12.04 -8.92
CA ARG A 8 2.17 11.28 -7.75
C ARG A 8 0.68 11.15 -7.67
N MET A 9 0.25 10.00 -7.26
CA MET A 9 -1.15 9.81 -6.91
C MET A 9 -1.38 10.29 -5.50
N ARG A 10 -2.61 10.66 -5.19
CA ARG A 10 -2.92 11.03 -3.81
C ARG A 10 -2.89 9.81 -2.93
N GLU A 11 -3.55 8.76 -3.36
CA GLU A 11 -3.64 7.56 -2.54
C GLU A 11 -3.75 6.31 -3.40
N VAL A 12 -2.99 5.31 -3.02
CA VAL A 12 -3.09 3.97 -3.58
C VAL A 12 -3.51 3.05 -2.45
N ALA A 13 -4.56 2.28 -2.67
CA ALA A 13 -4.98 1.28 -1.71
C ALA A 13 -4.53 -0.09 -2.19
N ILE A 14 -3.97 -0.87 -1.28
CA ILE A 14 -3.53 -2.22 -1.56
C ILE A 14 -4.33 -3.16 -0.68
N VAL A 15 -5.09 -4.03 -1.31
CA VAL A 15 -5.90 -5.01 -0.59
C VAL A 15 -5.09 -6.29 -0.47
N GLY A 16 -4.79 -6.65 0.76
CA GLY A 16 -3.91 -7.76 1.08
C GLY A 16 -2.56 -7.24 1.55
N ALA A 17 -2.29 -7.41 2.83
CA ALA A 17 -1.07 -6.89 3.45
C ALA A 17 -0.06 -7.98 3.78
N GLY A 18 -0.14 -9.10 3.09
CA GLY A 18 0.85 -10.15 3.21
C GLY A 18 2.16 -9.75 2.53
N GLU A 19 2.93 -10.75 2.15
CA GLU A 19 4.24 -10.48 1.59
C GLU A 19 4.17 -9.64 0.32
N LEU A 20 3.31 -10.03 -0.60
CA LEU A 20 3.20 -9.30 -1.86
C LEU A 20 2.69 -7.88 -1.66
N GLY A 21 1.65 -7.73 -0.84
CA GLY A 21 1.11 -6.40 -0.55
C GLY A 21 2.13 -5.52 0.13
N GLY A 22 2.89 -6.06 1.08
CA GLY A 22 3.93 -5.32 1.76
C GLY A 22 5.05 -4.89 0.83
N LEU A 23 5.47 -5.78 -0.07
CA LEU A 23 6.50 -5.44 -1.05
C LEU A 23 6.02 -4.37 -2.01
N SER A 24 4.77 -4.48 -2.45
CA SER A 24 4.18 -3.49 -3.35
C SER A 24 4.10 -2.13 -2.69
N ALA A 25 3.66 -2.10 -1.44
CA ALA A 25 3.57 -0.86 -0.68
C ALA A 25 4.94 -0.22 -0.51
N HIS A 26 5.94 -1.02 -0.20
CA HIS A 26 7.30 -0.53 -0.01
C HIS A 26 7.84 0.06 -1.32
N ALA A 27 7.62 -0.62 -2.44
CA ALA A 27 8.09 -0.13 -3.72
C ALA A 27 7.44 1.20 -4.09
N LEU A 28 6.12 1.31 -3.87
CA LEU A 28 5.41 2.54 -4.15
C LEU A 28 5.88 3.67 -3.25
N ALA A 29 6.13 3.39 -1.99
CA ALA A 29 6.57 4.39 -1.04
C ALA A 29 7.97 4.88 -1.36
N ARG A 30 8.89 3.96 -1.63
CA ARG A 30 10.27 4.34 -1.98
C ARG A 30 10.32 5.16 -3.25
N GLY A 31 9.45 4.84 -4.20
CA GLY A 31 9.39 5.58 -5.45
C GLY A 31 8.64 6.88 -5.36
N ASN A 32 8.09 7.20 -4.20
CA ASN A 32 7.26 8.38 -4.01
C ASN A 32 6.12 8.44 -5.04
N ALA A 33 5.54 7.30 -5.34
CA ALA A 33 4.50 7.19 -6.35
C ALA A 33 3.15 7.73 -5.84
N ALA A 34 2.98 7.81 -4.53
CA ALA A 34 1.73 8.27 -3.94
C ALA A 34 2.03 9.01 -2.65
N ASN A 35 1.10 9.87 -2.25
CA ASN A 35 1.20 10.55 -0.96
C ASN A 35 0.83 9.61 0.18
N VAL A 36 -0.12 8.73 -0.08
CA VAL A 36 -0.60 7.77 0.91
C VAL A 36 -0.68 6.40 0.25
N VAL A 37 -0.16 5.40 0.93
CA VAL A 37 -0.38 4.00 0.57
C VAL A 37 -1.15 3.38 1.71
N ARG A 38 -2.33 2.88 1.42
CA ARG A 38 -3.21 2.27 2.43
C ARG A 38 -3.19 0.77 2.24
N LEU A 39 -2.74 0.07 3.27
CA LEU A 39 -2.72 -1.39 3.28
C LEU A 39 -3.97 -1.88 3.99
N ILE A 40 -4.74 -2.71 3.31
CA ILE A 40 -6.00 -3.20 3.85
C ILE A 40 -5.94 -4.71 3.96
N ASP A 41 -6.26 -5.23 5.13
CA ASP A 41 -6.26 -6.67 5.35
C ASP A 41 -7.26 -6.98 6.46
N ASP A 42 -7.96 -8.08 6.31
CA ASP A 42 -8.88 -8.54 7.35
C ASP A 42 -8.16 -8.72 8.67
N ASN A 43 -6.91 -9.13 8.60
CA ASN A 43 -6.09 -9.28 9.79
C ASN A 43 -5.45 -7.93 10.10
N GLY A 44 -6.03 -7.23 11.07
CA GLY A 44 -5.56 -5.90 11.45
C GLY A 44 -4.13 -5.89 11.94
N ARG A 45 -3.68 -6.96 12.58
CA ARG A 45 -2.30 -7.03 13.06
C ARG A 45 -1.33 -7.02 11.90
N ILE A 46 -1.68 -7.72 10.82
CA ILE A 46 -0.83 -7.75 9.63
C ILE A 46 -0.80 -6.38 8.98
N ALA A 47 -1.98 -5.77 8.80
CA ALA A 47 -2.05 -4.46 8.16
C ALA A 47 -1.29 -3.41 8.97
N GLU A 48 -1.53 -3.38 10.27
CA GLU A 48 -0.89 -2.39 11.12
C GLU A 48 0.60 -2.63 11.28
N GLY A 49 0.99 -3.90 11.40
CA GLY A 49 2.40 -4.25 11.53
C GLY A 49 3.20 -3.87 10.31
N LYS A 50 2.67 -4.17 9.12
CA LYS A 50 3.34 -3.80 7.88
C LYS A 50 3.42 -2.30 7.72
N ALA A 51 2.33 -1.60 8.04
CA ALA A 51 2.32 -0.14 7.94
C ALA A 51 3.34 0.48 8.89
N LEU A 52 3.44 -0.06 10.09
CA LEU A 52 4.41 0.43 11.05
C LEU A 52 5.84 0.19 10.58
N ASP A 53 6.12 -1.01 10.08
CA ASP A 53 7.45 -1.34 9.57
C ASP A 53 7.85 -0.38 8.45
N LEU A 54 6.93 -0.09 7.54
CA LEU A 54 7.22 0.79 6.43
C LEU A 54 7.36 2.24 6.88
N SER A 55 6.58 2.64 7.86
CA SER A 55 6.69 3.98 8.41
C SER A 55 8.04 4.17 9.09
N GLN A 56 8.55 3.14 9.74
CA GLN A 56 9.86 3.19 10.35
C GLN A 56 10.96 3.21 9.29
N ALA A 57 10.77 2.48 8.20
CA ALA A 57 11.73 2.47 7.10
C ALA A 57 11.83 3.84 6.43
N ALA A 58 10.77 4.64 6.49
CA ALA A 58 10.77 5.96 5.87
C ALA A 58 11.90 6.83 6.41
N ALA A 59 12.15 6.74 7.70
CA ALA A 59 13.20 7.55 8.32
C ALA A 59 14.58 7.17 7.80
N THR A 60 14.78 5.90 7.51
CA THR A 60 16.07 5.40 7.03
C THR A 60 16.22 5.57 5.52
N GLU A 61 15.15 5.31 4.79
CA GLU A 61 15.19 5.33 3.33
C GLU A 61 14.84 6.68 2.74
N GLY A 62 14.27 7.56 3.53
CA GLY A 62 14.06 8.94 3.11
C GLY A 62 12.84 9.17 2.25
N PHE A 63 11.83 8.32 2.30
CA PHE A 63 10.62 8.61 1.54
C PHE A 63 9.59 9.33 2.39
N ALA A 64 8.71 10.06 1.71
CA ALA A 64 7.71 10.90 2.38
C ALA A 64 6.30 10.32 2.36
N THR A 65 6.09 9.22 1.67
CA THR A 65 4.77 8.59 1.57
C THR A 65 4.31 8.12 2.95
N ALA A 66 3.07 8.45 3.30
CA ALA A 66 2.47 7.92 4.52
C ALA A 66 1.91 6.54 4.25
N VAL A 67 2.20 5.58 5.12
CA VAL A 67 1.68 4.22 4.98
C VAL A 67 0.72 3.97 6.12
N ILE A 68 -0.50 3.61 5.79
CA ILE A 68 -1.60 3.45 6.74
C ILE A 68 -2.15 2.04 6.63
N GLY A 69 -2.37 1.40 7.77
CA GLY A 69 -3.00 0.08 7.82
C GLY A 69 -4.47 0.20 8.18
N SER A 70 -5.30 -0.64 7.58
CA SER A 70 -6.73 -0.64 7.83
C SER A 70 -7.31 -2.04 7.66
N THR A 71 -8.39 -2.31 8.36
CA THR A 71 -9.15 -3.55 8.17
C THR A 71 -10.40 -3.31 7.33
N ASP A 72 -10.71 -2.08 7.04
CA ASP A 72 -11.96 -1.72 6.37
C ASP A 72 -11.75 -1.55 4.88
N ILE A 73 -12.29 -2.48 4.11
CA ILE A 73 -12.18 -2.43 2.65
C ILE A 73 -12.81 -1.15 2.09
N LEU A 74 -13.81 -0.61 2.78
CA LEU A 74 -14.44 0.61 2.32
C LEU A 74 -13.51 1.81 2.38
N SER A 75 -12.43 1.72 3.15
CA SER A 75 -11.45 2.80 3.21
C SER A 75 -10.72 2.97 1.89
N ALA A 76 -10.84 2.01 0.97
CA ALA A 76 -10.23 2.13 -0.34
C ALA A 76 -11.02 3.03 -1.28
N ALA A 77 -12.24 3.41 -0.91
CA ALA A 77 -13.15 4.09 -1.83
C ALA A 77 -12.62 5.40 -2.38
N GLY A 78 -11.76 6.08 -1.64
CA GLY A 78 -11.20 7.36 -2.11
C GLY A 78 -9.87 7.24 -2.82
N ALA A 79 -9.37 6.04 -3.01
CA ALA A 79 -8.06 5.86 -3.60
C ALA A 79 -8.10 6.09 -5.11
N ASP A 80 -7.01 6.60 -5.65
CA ASP A 80 -6.87 6.78 -7.08
C ASP A 80 -6.72 5.44 -7.79
N ILE A 81 -6.06 4.50 -7.14
CA ILE A 81 -5.86 3.15 -7.68
C ILE A 81 -6.03 2.16 -6.54
N ILE A 82 -6.66 1.04 -6.85
CA ILE A 82 -6.78 -0.06 -5.91
C ILE A 82 -6.06 -1.26 -6.49
N VAL A 83 -5.09 -1.76 -5.75
CA VAL A 83 -4.30 -2.92 -6.15
C VAL A 83 -4.74 -4.11 -5.32
N ILE A 84 -5.05 -5.20 -5.96
CA ILE A 84 -5.40 -6.43 -5.25
C ILE A 84 -4.15 -7.29 -5.20
N ALA A 85 -3.60 -7.42 -4.00
CA ALA A 85 -2.40 -8.19 -3.77
C ALA A 85 -2.67 -9.37 -2.86
N ASP A 86 -3.93 -9.73 -2.74
CA ASP A 86 -4.32 -10.83 -1.88
C ASP A 86 -3.99 -12.15 -2.56
N ARG A 87 -3.43 -13.06 -1.79
CA ARG A 87 -3.08 -14.35 -2.33
C ARG A 87 -4.35 -15.13 -2.62
N SER A 88 -4.44 -15.69 -3.79
CA SER A 88 -5.64 -16.39 -4.18
C SER A 88 -5.80 -17.68 -3.39
N ARG A 89 -7.04 -18.11 -3.25
CA ARG A 89 -7.33 -19.36 -2.59
C ARG A 89 -6.66 -20.53 -3.27
N GLY A 90 -6.54 -20.46 -4.58
CA GLY A 90 -5.96 -21.52 -5.35
C GLY A 90 -4.53 -21.83 -4.97
N ASP A 91 -3.83 -20.82 -4.53
CA ASP A 91 -2.45 -21.00 -4.12
C ASP A 91 -2.33 -21.94 -2.96
N GLU A 92 -3.25 -21.84 -2.04
CA GLU A 92 -3.20 -22.64 -0.84
C GLU A 92 -3.86 -23.97 -1.03
N GLY A 93 -4.76 -24.05 -1.95
CA GLY A 93 -5.53 -25.22 -2.17
C GLY A 93 -4.84 -26.31 -2.95
N LEU A 94 -3.65 -26.05 -3.33
CA LEU A 94 -2.93 -27.02 -4.14
C LEU A 94 -2.28 -28.11 -3.34
#